data_6b94e418dc4d07b2cdf2cfad13c7f9a5
#
_entry.id   6b94e418dc4d07b2cdf2cfad13c7f9a5
#
_cell.length_a   1.000
_cell.length_b   1.000
_cell.length_c   1.000
_cell.angle_alpha   90.00
_cell.angle_beta   90.00
_cell.angle_gamma   90.00
#
_symmetry.space_group_name_H-M   'P 1'
#
loop_
_entity.id
_entity.type
_entity.pdbx_description
1 polymer ?
#
loop_
_entity_poly.entity_id
_entity_poly.type
_entity_poly.pdbx_seq_one_letter_code
_entity_poly.pdbx_strand_id
1 'polypeptide(L)'
;MIGLLLTLFVIVCGVNEPDFLLEKESLRVVAAFASLCILLKTFDWLRLFEGTAFYIQLVQETLADIAAFMILLIFSLFIFGTPMGFLTLNSIGAENEVVTSVFGGWLPDLIFNQYLLALGEFNMDGFDLSPQKIVCYLFFIGATFITQITMLNMLIALMGDTFSRMTDNKKFNAMKTKIELMEDLSLVLDEKSKTEEQDSFLFVVQPKINE
;
A
#
# COMPACT_ATOMS: atom_id res chain seq x y z
N MET A 1 15.27 -13.91 6.51
CA MET A 1 16.63 -14.01 7.05
C MET A 1 17.54 -12.89 6.55
N ILE A 2 17.68 -12.69 5.23
CA ILE A 2 18.54 -11.65 4.65
C ILE A 2 18.14 -10.23 5.11
N GLY A 3 16.85 -9.90 5.12
CA GLY A 3 16.37 -8.59 5.57
C GLY A 3 16.69 -8.29 7.04
N LEU A 4 16.60 -9.30 7.91
CA LEU A 4 16.90 -9.19 9.34
C LEU A 4 18.39 -8.95 9.58
N LEU A 5 19.25 -9.60 8.80
CA LEU A 5 20.69 -9.39 8.83
C LEU A 5 21.07 -7.98 8.35
N LEU A 6 20.39 -7.50 7.32
CA LEU A 6 20.67 -6.19 6.71
C LEU A 6 20.27 -5.04 7.65
N THR A 7 19.16 -5.16 8.38
CA THR A 7 18.77 -4.15 9.37
C THR A 7 19.60 -4.26 10.65
N LEU A 8 19.94 -5.46 11.08
CA LEU A 8 20.84 -5.61 12.22
C LEU A 8 22.19 -4.96 11.91
N PHE A 9 22.68 -5.15 10.68
CA PHE A 9 23.90 -4.48 10.21
C PHE A 9 23.75 -2.94 10.23
N VAL A 10 22.64 -2.41 9.70
CA VAL A 10 22.38 -0.96 9.66
C VAL A 10 22.21 -0.38 11.07
N ILE A 11 21.52 -1.09 11.98
CA ILE A 11 21.35 -0.67 13.37
C ILE A 11 22.70 -0.67 14.08
N VAL A 12 23.49 -1.72 13.94
CA VAL A 12 24.83 -1.82 14.57
C VAL A 12 25.77 -0.73 14.05
N CYS A 13 25.80 -0.49 12.74
CA CYS A 13 26.61 0.60 12.17
C CYS A 13 26.11 1.98 12.61
N GLY A 14 24.79 2.19 12.70
CA GLY A 14 24.22 3.47 13.13
C GLY A 14 24.42 3.78 14.60
N VAL A 15 24.52 2.76 15.46
CA VAL A 15 24.79 2.93 16.91
C VAL A 15 26.28 3.19 17.17
N ASN A 16 27.17 2.52 16.42
CA ASN A 16 28.61 2.65 16.64
C ASN A 16 29.21 3.89 15.97
N GLU A 17 28.71 4.26 14.81
CA GLU A 17 29.21 5.42 14.04
C GLU A 17 28.02 6.17 13.39
N PRO A 18 27.32 7.05 14.11
CA PRO A 18 26.18 7.78 13.57
C PRO A 18 26.56 8.63 12.34
N ASP A 19 27.77 9.15 12.29
CA ASP A 19 28.30 9.95 11.17
C ASP A 19 28.46 9.12 9.88
N PHE A 20 28.70 7.81 10.00
CA PHE A 20 28.80 6.90 8.85
C PHE A 20 27.50 6.82 8.05
N LEU A 21 26.35 6.85 8.72
CA LEU A 21 25.03 6.88 8.07
C LEU A 21 24.69 8.26 7.48
N LEU A 22 25.22 9.33 8.06
CA LEU A 22 24.97 10.70 7.61
C LEU A 22 25.77 11.04 6.34
N GLU A 23 26.94 10.45 6.14
CA GLU A 23 27.83 10.77 5.03
C GLU A 23 27.46 10.05 3.71
N LYS A 24 26.70 8.92 3.78
CA LYS A 24 26.33 8.13 2.58
C LYS A 24 24.82 8.14 2.35
N GLU A 25 24.37 9.00 1.45
CA GLU A 25 22.94 9.09 1.06
C GLU A 25 22.34 7.76 0.61
N SER A 26 23.09 6.98 -0.18
CA SER A 26 22.66 5.67 -0.66
C SER A 26 22.40 4.67 0.50
N LEU A 27 23.20 4.75 1.57
CA LEU A 27 23.04 3.87 2.71
C LEU A 27 21.77 4.20 3.51
N ARG A 28 21.41 5.47 3.63
CA ARG A 28 20.16 5.92 4.27
C ARG A 28 18.93 5.38 3.53
N VAL A 29 18.94 5.42 2.20
CA VAL A 29 17.85 4.87 1.39
C VAL A 29 17.70 3.36 1.61
N VAL A 30 18.82 2.62 1.58
CA VAL A 30 18.81 1.17 1.85
C VAL A 30 18.33 0.87 3.27
N ALA A 31 18.78 1.66 4.26
CA ALA A 31 18.33 1.52 5.65
C ALA A 31 16.83 1.76 5.81
N ALA A 32 16.28 2.77 5.13
CA ALA A 32 14.85 3.07 5.15
C ALA A 32 14.01 1.91 4.57
N PHE A 33 14.41 1.38 3.40
CA PHE A 33 13.73 0.21 2.82
C PHE A 33 13.88 -1.05 3.67
N ALA A 34 15.06 -1.29 4.23
CA ALA A 34 15.29 -2.42 5.12
C ALA A 34 14.43 -2.35 6.38
N SER A 35 14.32 -1.17 7.00
CA SER A 35 13.46 -0.96 8.18
C SER A 35 11.98 -1.15 7.83
N LEU A 36 11.53 -0.65 6.68
CA LEU A 36 10.17 -0.86 6.19
C LEU A 36 9.87 -2.36 6.02
N CYS A 37 10.74 -3.11 5.37
CA CYS A 37 10.55 -4.55 5.16
C CYS A 37 10.46 -5.32 6.48
N ILE A 38 11.21 -4.92 7.51
CA ILE A 38 11.12 -5.59 8.82
C ILE A 38 9.85 -5.23 9.56
N LEU A 39 9.44 -3.96 9.52
CA LEU A 39 8.18 -3.55 10.12
C LEU A 39 6.99 -4.27 9.48
N LEU A 40 7.01 -4.43 8.14
CA LEU A 40 6.00 -5.22 7.44
C LEU A 40 6.03 -6.68 7.87
N LYS A 41 7.22 -7.27 8.07
CA LYS A 41 7.34 -8.63 8.58
C LYS A 41 6.87 -8.78 10.02
N THR A 42 7.08 -7.76 10.85
CA THR A 42 6.56 -7.73 12.22
C THR A 42 5.03 -7.72 12.22
N PHE A 43 4.41 -7.10 11.20
CA PHE A 43 2.97 -7.11 11.02
C PHE A 43 2.43 -8.55 10.82
N ASP A 44 3.15 -9.40 10.08
CA ASP A 44 2.78 -10.81 9.93
C ASP A 44 2.85 -11.58 11.26
N TRP A 45 3.77 -11.23 12.15
CA TRP A 45 3.87 -11.86 13.47
C TRP A 45 2.72 -11.50 14.40
N LEU A 46 2.11 -10.33 14.25
CA LEU A 46 0.91 -9.97 14.99
C LEU A 46 -0.29 -10.89 14.68
N ARG A 47 -0.24 -11.64 13.59
CA ARG A 47 -1.23 -12.68 13.25
C ARG A 47 -1.24 -13.84 14.25
N LEU A 48 -0.16 -14.05 15.01
CA LEU A 48 -0.06 -15.08 16.05
C LEU A 48 -0.94 -14.80 17.27
N PHE A 49 -1.30 -13.54 17.51
CA PHE A 49 -2.13 -13.15 18.64
C PHE A 49 -3.61 -13.19 18.28
N GLU A 50 -4.44 -13.90 19.06
CA GLU A 50 -5.88 -14.04 18.78
C GLU A 50 -6.62 -12.70 18.64
N GLY A 51 -6.22 -11.68 19.41
CA GLY A 51 -6.84 -10.35 19.37
C GLY A 51 -6.56 -9.56 18.09
N THR A 52 -5.40 -9.75 17.47
CA THR A 52 -4.96 -8.99 16.28
C THR A 52 -5.08 -9.78 14.99
N ALA A 53 -5.12 -11.12 15.06
CA ALA A 53 -5.17 -11.99 13.89
C ALA A 53 -6.31 -11.63 12.92
N PHE A 54 -7.49 -11.37 13.45
CA PHE A 54 -8.65 -10.97 12.65
C PHE A 54 -8.41 -9.67 11.88
N TYR A 55 -7.84 -8.66 12.54
CA TYR A 55 -7.60 -7.35 11.90
C TYR A 55 -6.49 -7.43 10.84
N ILE A 56 -5.46 -8.23 11.06
CA ILE A 56 -4.40 -8.44 10.07
C ILE A 56 -4.95 -9.12 8.82
N GLN A 57 -5.75 -10.18 9.01
CA GLN A 57 -6.40 -10.86 7.91
C GLN A 57 -7.38 -9.94 7.16
N LEU A 58 -8.14 -9.12 7.90
CA LEU A 58 -9.02 -8.12 7.31
C LEU A 58 -8.25 -7.14 6.43
N VAL A 59 -7.11 -6.63 6.89
CA VAL A 59 -6.25 -5.73 6.10
C VAL A 59 -5.73 -6.42 4.83
N GLN A 60 -5.28 -7.68 4.92
CA GLN A 60 -4.78 -8.43 3.76
C GLN A 60 -5.88 -8.66 2.71
N GLU A 61 -7.07 -9.08 3.12
CA GLU A 61 -8.21 -9.27 2.22
C GLU A 61 -8.66 -7.93 1.61
N THR A 62 -8.71 -6.87 2.41
CA THR A 62 -9.05 -5.53 1.93
C THR A 62 -8.06 -5.05 0.87
N LEU A 63 -6.76 -5.25 1.08
CA LEU A 63 -5.74 -4.88 0.09
C LEU A 63 -5.88 -5.67 -1.21
N ALA A 64 -6.25 -6.96 -1.13
CA ALA A 64 -6.49 -7.78 -2.31
C ALA A 64 -7.73 -7.31 -3.10
N ASP A 65 -8.82 -6.99 -2.41
CA ASP A 65 -10.05 -6.50 -3.04
C ASP A 65 -9.88 -5.11 -3.65
N ILE A 66 -9.06 -4.24 -3.02
CA ILE A 66 -8.76 -2.89 -3.52
C ILE A 66 -7.81 -2.92 -4.74
N ALA A 67 -7.08 -4.00 -4.99
CA ALA A 67 -6.08 -4.03 -6.07
C ALA A 67 -6.67 -3.67 -7.45
N ALA A 68 -7.83 -4.20 -7.80
CA ALA A 68 -8.53 -3.86 -9.04
C ALA A 68 -8.95 -2.38 -9.09
N PHE A 69 -9.42 -1.86 -7.95
CA PHE A 69 -9.77 -0.44 -7.80
C PHE A 69 -8.54 0.46 -7.96
N MET A 70 -7.38 0.08 -7.42
CA MET A 70 -6.13 0.84 -7.56
C MET A 70 -5.71 1.00 -9.02
N ILE A 71 -5.94 -0.02 -9.87
CA ILE A 71 -5.68 0.08 -11.31
C ILE A 71 -6.56 1.18 -11.93
N LEU A 72 -7.86 1.20 -11.61
CA LEU A 72 -8.79 2.22 -12.10
C LEU A 72 -8.39 3.63 -11.61
N LEU A 73 -7.97 3.74 -10.35
CA LEU A 73 -7.50 5.01 -9.79
C LEU A 73 -6.26 5.50 -10.53
N ILE A 74 -5.24 4.66 -10.72
CA ILE A 74 -4.03 5.02 -11.48
C ILE A 74 -4.39 5.45 -12.90
N PHE A 75 -5.29 4.71 -13.57
CA PHE A 75 -5.74 5.07 -14.90
C PHE A 75 -6.47 6.43 -14.93
N SER A 76 -7.27 6.72 -13.91
CA SER A 76 -7.91 8.04 -13.74
C SER A 76 -6.91 9.18 -13.58
N LEU A 77 -5.80 8.95 -12.84
CA LEU A 77 -4.72 9.94 -12.72
C LEU A 77 -4.09 10.26 -14.08
N PHE A 78 -3.92 9.29 -14.94
CA PHE A 78 -3.43 9.50 -16.30
C PHE A 78 -4.43 10.23 -17.19
N ILE A 79 -5.72 9.87 -17.13
CA ILE A 79 -6.78 10.51 -17.93
C ILE A 79 -6.86 12.01 -17.67
N PHE A 80 -6.81 12.43 -16.42
CA PHE A 80 -6.91 13.85 -16.06
C PHE A 80 -5.56 14.54 -16.01
N GLY A 81 -4.51 13.83 -15.62
CA GLY A 81 -3.16 14.39 -15.56
C GLY A 81 -2.63 14.78 -16.94
N THR A 82 -2.78 13.92 -17.94
CA THR A 82 -2.23 14.17 -19.29
C THR A 82 -2.78 15.45 -19.94
N PRO A 83 -4.11 15.71 -19.99
CA PRO A 83 -4.63 16.97 -20.53
C PRO A 83 -4.16 18.19 -19.75
N MET A 84 -4.12 18.09 -18.42
CA MET A 84 -3.64 19.17 -17.57
C MET A 84 -2.18 19.50 -17.88
N GLY A 85 -1.35 18.46 -18.10
CA GLY A 85 0.04 18.65 -18.51
C GLY A 85 0.20 19.37 -19.85
N PHE A 86 -0.64 19.07 -20.82
CA PHE A 86 -0.61 19.80 -22.10
C PHE A 86 -0.95 21.29 -21.95
N LEU A 87 -1.86 21.61 -21.04
CA LEU A 87 -2.22 23.02 -20.75
C LEU A 87 -1.08 23.76 -20.05
N THR A 88 -0.18 23.06 -19.39
CA THR A 88 0.93 23.63 -18.62
C THR A 88 2.24 23.72 -19.41
N LEU A 89 2.37 23.07 -20.58
CA LEU A 89 3.61 23.04 -21.35
C LEU A 89 4.18 24.42 -21.69
N ASN A 90 3.33 25.44 -21.83
CA ASN A 90 3.73 26.82 -22.12
C ASN A 90 4.05 27.66 -20.87
N SER A 91 3.79 27.12 -19.67
CA SER A 91 4.02 27.80 -18.38
C SER A 91 5.20 27.25 -17.58
N ILE A 92 5.93 26.27 -18.14
CA ILE A 92 7.10 25.65 -17.49
C ILE A 92 8.18 26.71 -17.30
N GLY A 93 8.60 26.94 -16.05
CA GLY A 93 9.60 27.93 -15.68
C GLY A 93 9.06 29.34 -15.44
N ALA A 94 7.73 29.55 -15.50
CA ALA A 94 7.09 30.78 -15.03
C ALA A 94 6.91 30.73 -13.50
N GLU A 95 6.94 31.91 -12.83
CA GLU A 95 6.74 32.00 -11.37
C GLU A 95 5.40 31.40 -10.87
N ASN A 96 4.49 31.07 -11.80
CA ASN A 96 3.13 30.59 -11.52
C ASN A 96 2.84 29.34 -12.35
N GLU A 97 3.50 28.25 -12.02
CA GLU A 97 3.28 26.95 -12.66
C GLU A 97 1.94 26.36 -12.23
N VAL A 98 1.14 25.91 -13.20
CA VAL A 98 -0.12 25.17 -12.95
C VAL A 98 0.16 23.78 -12.34
N VAL A 99 1.33 23.23 -12.63
CA VAL A 99 1.83 21.94 -12.08
C VAL A 99 3.09 22.24 -11.28
N THR A 100 3.07 21.90 -10.00
CA THR A 100 4.23 22.07 -9.13
C THR A 100 5.33 21.08 -9.51
N SER A 101 6.53 21.58 -9.82
CA SER A 101 7.68 20.75 -10.11
C SER A 101 8.29 20.19 -8.83
N VAL A 102 8.22 18.88 -8.66
CA VAL A 102 8.77 18.15 -7.50
C VAL A 102 9.94 17.27 -7.91
N PHE A 103 9.81 16.56 -9.02
CA PHE A 103 10.81 15.59 -9.49
C PHE A 103 11.66 16.14 -10.65
N GLY A 104 11.32 17.30 -11.17
CA GLY A 104 12.02 17.92 -12.31
C GLY A 104 11.76 17.22 -13.65
N GLY A 105 10.77 16.33 -13.71
CA GLY A 105 10.36 15.62 -14.92
C GLY A 105 8.88 15.88 -15.23
N TRP A 106 8.58 16.27 -16.47
CA TRP A 106 7.21 16.61 -16.87
C TRP A 106 6.17 15.53 -16.50
N LEU A 107 6.41 14.28 -16.84
CA LEU A 107 5.46 13.19 -16.59
C LEU A 107 5.32 12.82 -15.09
N PRO A 108 6.41 12.65 -14.32
CA PRO A 108 6.32 12.38 -12.88
C PRO A 108 5.61 13.51 -12.11
N ASP A 109 5.94 14.77 -12.40
CA ASP A 109 5.35 15.92 -11.73
C ASP A 109 3.84 16.01 -12.01
N LEU A 110 3.43 15.71 -13.23
CA LEU A 110 2.06 15.68 -13.65
C LEU A 110 1.23 14.64 -12.88
N ILE A 111 1.72 13.40 -12.83
CA ILE A 111 1.04 12.31 -12.13
C ILE A 111 0.98 12.60 -10.63
N PHE A 112 2.06 13.15 -10.07
CA PHE A 112 2.14 13.49 -8.66
C PHE A 112 1.15 14.60 -8.28
N ASN A 113 1.07 15.67 -9.07
CA ASN A 113 0.08 16.74 -8.85
C ASN A 113 -1.36 16.21 -8.95
N GLN A 114 -1.62 15.32 -9.91
CA GLN A 114 -2.94 14.68 -10.03
C GLN A 114 -3.24 13.73 -8.84
N TYR A 115 -2.22 13.06 -8.31
CA TYR A 115 -2.34 12.26 -7.10
C TYR A 115 -2.65 13.12 -5.87
N LEU A 116 -1.98 14.27 -5.69
CA LEU A 116 -2.28 15.22 -4.62
C LEU A 116 -3.73 15.73 -4.72
N LEU A 117 -4.17 16.06 -5.93
CA LEU A 117 -5.56 16.45 -6.19
C LEU A 117 -6.54 15.34 -5.80
N ALA A 118 -6.23 14.09 -6.09
CA ALA A 118 -7.06 12.94 -5.68
C ALA A 118 -7.11 12.76 -4.15
N LEU A 119 -6.08 13.20 -3.43
CA LEU A 119 -6.05 13.22 -1.97
C LEU A 119 -6.75 14.45 -1.35
N GLY A 120 -7.13 15.45 -2.16
CA GLY A 120 -7.81 16.66 -1.71
C GLY A 120 -6.87 17.85 -1.49
N GLU A 121 -5.65 17.77 -1.95
CA GLU A 121 -4.72 18.89 -1.94
C GLU A 121 -4.84 19.68 -3.26
N PHE A 122 -5.40 20.89 -3.16
CA PHE A 122 -5.70 21.73 -4.32
C PHE A 122 -4.73 22.90 -4.39
N ASN A 123 -3.92 22.94 -5.44
CA ASN A 123 -3.16 24.11 -5.81
C ASN A 123 -3.79 24.72 -7.08
N MET A 124 -4.48 25.85 -6.92
CA MET A 124 -5.15 26.55 -8.02
C MET A 124 -4.47 27.88 -8.39
N ASP A 125 -3.38 28.24 -7.70
CA ASP A 125 -2.75 29.56 -7.86
C ASP A 125 -2.28 29.82 -9.30
N GLY A 126 -1.84 28.77 -10.01
CA GLY A 126 -1.44 28.86 -11.41
C GLY A 126 -2.60 28.95 -12.42
N PHE A 127 -3.84 28.58 -12.03
CA PHE A 127 -4.97 28.54 -12.99
C PHE A 127 -5.40 29.90 -13.44
N ASP A 128 -5.43 30.90 -12.54
CA ASP A 128 -5.85 32.26 -12.84
C ASP A 128 -4.90 33.00 -13.79
N LEU A 129 -3.64 32.57 -13.80
CA LEU A 129 -2.59 33.13 -14.65
C LEU A 129 -2.47 32.43 -16.00
N SER A 130 -3.12 31.26 -16.14
CA SER A 130 -3.14 30.55 -17.41
C SER A 130 -4.02 31.19 -18.44
N PRO A 131 -3.58 31.32 -19.72
CA PRO A 131 -4.42 31.82 -20.81
C PRO A 131 -5.66 30.96 -21.04
N GLN A 132 -5.64 29.68 -20.65
CA GLN A 132 -6.78 28.78 -20.79
C GLN A 132 -7.45 28.46 -19.44
N LYS A 133 -7.53 29.41 -18.54
CA LYS A 133 -8.06 29.22 -17.18
C LYS A 133 -9.41 28.50 -17.12
N ILE A 134 -10.34 28.81 -18.03
CA ILE A 134 -11.67 28.16 -18.07
C ILE A 134 -11.54 26.66 -18.30
N VAL A 135 -10.64 26.23 -19.18
CA VAL A 135 -10.38 24.83 -19.49
C VAL A 135 -9.72 24.13 -18.30
N CYS A 136 -8.75 24.80 -17.63
CA CYS A 136 -8.12 24.28 -16.41
C CYS A 136 -9.18 24.01 -15.31
N TYR A 137 -10.08 24.96 -15.06
CA TYR A 137 -11.18 24.75 -14.09
C TYR A 137 -12.14 23.66 -14.49
N LEU A 138 -12.45 23.50 -15.79
CA LEU A 138 -13.30 22.41 -16.26
C LEU A 138 -12.66 21.04 -15.98
N PHE A 139 -11.37 20.88 -16.29
CA PHE A 139 -10.64 19.64 -15.99
C PHE A 139 -10.51 19.41 -14.50
N PHE A 140 -10.26 20.46 -13.71
CA PHE A 140 -10.22 20.40 -12.26
C PHE A 140 -11.54 19.88 -11.67
N ILE A 141 -12.68 20.46 -12.07
CA ILE A 141 -14.00 20.02 -11.61
C ILE A 141 -14.28 18.58 -12.03
N GLY A 142 -13.97 18.20 -13.27
CA GLY A 142 -14.12 16.82 -13.74
C GLY A 142 -13.24 15.84 -12.96
N ALA A 143 -11.98 16.19 -12.75
CA ALA A 143 -11.04 15.38 -11.99
C ALA A 143 -11.48 15.20 -10.53
N THR A 144 -11.84 16.27 -9.83
CA THR A 144 -12.30 16.19 -8.44
C THR A 144 -13.59 15.39 -8.31
N PHE A 145 -14.54 15.56 -9.23
CA PHE A 145 -15.77 14.79 -9.21
C PHE A 145 -15.51 13.29 -9.37
N ILE A 146 -14.68 12.91 -10.33
CA ILE A 146 -14.38 11.48 -10.59
C ILE A 146 -13.45 10.89 -9.51
N THR A 147 -12.34 11.56 -9.18
CA THR A 147 -11.35 10.99 -8.27
C THR A 147 -11.80 11.08 -6.81
N GLN A 148 -12.25 12.24 -6.35
CA GLN A 148 -12.63 12.41 -4.95
C GLN A 148 -14.04 11.91 -4.65
N ILE A 149 -15.04 12.32 -5.42
CA ILE A 149 -16.42 11.97 -5.08
C ILE A 149 -16.71 10.53 -5.48
N THR A 150 -16.45 10.15 -6.73
CA THR A 150 -16.84 8.82 -7.21
C THR A 150 -15.90 7.73 -6.72
N MET A 151 -14.59 7.90 -6.91
CA MET A 151 -13.61 6.85 -6.58
C MET A 151 -13.49 6.65 -5.07
N LEU A 152 -13.46 7.73 -4.26
CA LEU A 152 -13.37 7.60 -2.81
C LEU A 152 -14.62 6.93 -2.22
N ASN A 153 -15.82 7.27 -2.71
CA ASN A 153 -17.05 6.61 -2.26
C ASN A 153 -17.09 5.13 -2.66
N MET A 154 -16.58 4.80 -3.86
CA MET A 154 -16.45 3.41 -4.30
C MET A 154 -15.46 2.63 -3.41
N LEU A 155 -14.33 3.25 -3.02
CA LEU A 155 -13.37 2.65 -2.09
C LEU A 155 -14.02 2.35 -0.73
N ILE A 156 -14.77 3.30 -0.17
CA ILE A 156 -15.49 3.12 1.10
C ILE A 156 -16.50 1.97 0.99
N ALA A 157 -17.23 1.89 -0.12
CA ALA A 157 -18.20 0.82 -0.36
C ALA A 157 -17.52 -0.56 -0.45
N LEU A 158 -16.40 -0.67 -1.18
CA LEU A 158 -15.62 -1.91 -1.27
C LEU A 158 -15.07 -2.35 0.09
N MET A 159 -14.49 -1.42 0.86
CA MET A 159 -13.99 -1.73 2.21
C MET A 159 -15.12 -2.16 3.15
N GLY A 160 -16.30 -1.54 3.04
CA GLY A 160 -17.48 -1.92 3.82
C GLY A 160 -17.98 -3.32 3.52
N ASP A 161 -18.01 -3.71 2.24
CA ASP A 161 -18.38 -5.05 1.81
C ASP A 161 -17.39 -6.11 2.31
N THR A 162 -16.09 -5.87 2.15
CA THR A 162 -15.03 -6.76 2.66
C THR A 162 -15.12 -6.93 4.16
N PHE A 163 -15.33 -5.84 4.91
CA PHE A 163 -15.50 -5.88 6.36
C PHE A 163 -16.70 -6.73 6.76
N SER A 164 -17.86 -6.54 6.11
CA SER A 164 -19.06 -7.35 6.37
C SER A 164 -18.81 -8.83 6.12
N ARG A 165 -18.27 -9.17 4.95
CA ARG A 165 -17.92 -10.54 4.56
C ARG A 165 -16.96 -11.21 5.55
N MET A 166 -15.93 -10.50 5.98
CA MET A 166 -14.95 -11.01 6.93
C MET A 166 -15.53 -11.19 8.34
N THR A 167 -16.43 -10.30 8.76
CA THR A 167 -17.10 -10.36 10.07
C THR A 167 -18.06 -11.55 10.13
N ASP A 168 -18.83 -11.78 9.08
CA ASP A 168 -19.78 -12.90 8.99
C ASP A 168 -19.04 -14.24 9.04
N ASN A 169 -17.86 -14.31 8.45
CA ASN A 169 -17.02 -15.53 8.40
C ASN A 169 -15.93 -15.58 9.48
N LYS A 170 -16.01 -14.73 10.52
CA LYS A 170 -14.93 -14.59 11.53
C LYS A 170 -14.43 -15.90 12.13
N LYS A 171 -15.33 -16.81 12.51
CA LYS A 171 -14.97 -18.11 13.11
C LYS A 171 -14.25 -19.02 12.11
N PHE A 172 -14.75 -19.06 10.87
CA PHE A 172 -14.15 -19.85 9.80
C PHE A 172 -12.76 -19.34 9.44
N ASN A 173 -12.62 -18.03 9.29
CA ASN A 173 -11.35 -17.37 8.96
C ASN A 173 -10.30 -17.57 10.06
N ALA A 174 -10.70 -17.50 11.34
CA ALA A 174 -9.80 -17.77 12.46
C ALA A 174 -9.28 -19.22 12.44
N MET A 175 -10.14 -20.19 12.09
CA MET A 175 -9.74 -21.59 11.97
C MET A 175 -8.81 -21.81 10.77
N LYS A 176 -9.10 -21.20 9.63
CA LYS A 176 -8.25 -21.25 8.43
C LYS A 176 -6.84 -20.71 8.74
N THR A 177 -6.75 -19.56 9.38
CA THR A 177 -5.45 -18.96 9.77
C THR A 177 -4.65 -19.87 10.70
N LYS A 178 -5.32 -20.54 11.67
CA LYS A 178 -4.64 -21.50 12.57
C LYS A 178 -4.09 -22.69 11.79
N ILE A 179 -4.81 -23.18 10.80
CA ILE A 179 -4.36 -24.31 9.94
C ILE A 179 -3.15 -23.88 9.10
N GLU A 180 -3.19 -22.73 8.45
CA GLU A 180 -2.08 -22.19 7.66
C GLU A 180 -0.81 -22.01 8.51
N LEU A 181 -0.96 -21.50 9.75
CA LEU A 181 0.18 -21.35 10.67
C LEU A 181 0.75 -22.71 11.11
N MET A 182 -0.12 -23.72 11.31
CA MET A 182 0.36 -25.07 11.63
C MET A 182 1.08 -25.71 10.44
N GLU A 183 0.62 -25.47 9.22
CA GLU A 183 1.28 -25.92 8.00
C GLU A 183 2.67 -25.29 7.86
N ASP A 184 2.78 -23.96 8.00
CA ASP A 184 4.06 -23.25 7.97
C ASP A 184 5.03 -23.74 9.05
N LEU A 185 4.53 -23.98 10.26
CA LEU A 185 5.34 -24.53 11.36
C LEU A 185 5.76 -25.98 11.09
N SER A 186 4.90 -26.81 10.50
CA SER A 186 5.23 -28.20 10.17
C SER A 186 6.35 -28.26 9.13
N LEU A 187 6.35 -27.38 8.12
CA LEU A 187 7.43 -27.29 7.12
C LEU A 187 8.77 -26.95 7.75
N VAL A 188 8.78 -26.09 8.77
CA VAL A 188 10.02 -25.71 9.49
C VAL A 188 10.49 -26.83 10.41
N LEU A 189 9.56 -27.61 11.00
CA LEU A 189 9.87 -28.70 11.93
C LEU A 189 10.24 -30.01 11.20
N ASP A 190 9.68 -30.26 10.02
CA ASP A 190 9.92 -31.49 9.24
C ASP A 190 11.37 -31.60 8.75
N GLU A 191 12.08 -30.51 8.64
CA GLU A 191 13.54 -30.46 8.36
C GLU A 191 14.37 -31.05 9.52
N LYS A 192 13.80 -31.12 10.75
CA LYS A 192 14.45 -31.68 11.93
C LYS A 192 14.03 -33.10 12.28
N SER A 193 12.89 -33.59 11.77
CA SER A 193 12.29 -34.88 12.24
C SER A 193 12.51 -36.07 11.31
N LYS A 194 13.36 -35.98 10.30
CA LYS A 194 13.68 -37.11 9.40
C LYS A 194 14.41 -38.29 10.07
N THR A 195 14.51 -38.29 11.40
CA THR A 195 15.25 -39.32 12.15
C THR A 195 14.38 -40.23 13.02
N GLU A 196 13.09 -40.01 13.16
CA GLU A 196 12.23 -40.89 13.93
C GLU A 196 10.93 -41.17 13.14
N GLU A 197 10.63 -42.47 12.93
CA GLU A 197 9.35 -42.95 12.42
C GLU A 197 8.24 -42.48 13.37
N GLN A 198 7.52 -41.43 12.98
CA GLN A 198 6.34 -40.99 13.70
C GLN A 198 5.07 -41.39 12.93
N ASP A 199 4.18 -42.08 13.63
CA ASP A 199 2.84 -42.36 13.14
C ASP A 199 2.11 -41.08 12.77
N SER A 200 1.76 -40.91 11.50
CA SER A 200 1.01 -39.73 11.01
C SER A 200 -0.47 -39.90 11.31
N PHE A 201 -1.04 -39.03 12.12
CA PHE A 201 -2.47 -38.97 12.39
C PHE A 201 -3.15 -37.97 11.47
N LEU A 202 -4.14 -38.44 10.69
CA LEU A 202 -5.00 -37.59 9.88
C LEU A 202 -6.24 -37.19 10.69
N PHE A 203 -6.38 -35.93 11.07
CA PHE A 203 -7.59 -35.39 11.67
C PHE A 203 -8.57 -34.94 10.59
N VAL A 204 -9.66 -35.67 10.40
CA VAL A 204 -10.75 -35.26 9.51
C VAL A 204 -11.78 -34.49 10.35
N VAL A 205 -11.85 -33.18 10.15
CA VAL A 205 -12.88 -32.32 10.77
C VAL A 205 -14.08 -32.27 9.82
N GLN A 206 -15.15 -32.97 10.16
CA GLN A 206 -16.43 -32.82 9.46
C GLN A 206 -17.19 -31.64 10.07
N PRO A 207 -17.65 -30.67 9.27
CA PRO A 207 -18.52 -29.61 9.75
C PRO A 207 -19.85 -30.24 10.21
N LYS A 208 -20.23 -29.97 11.47
CA LYS A 208 -21.54 -30.37 11.99
C LYS A 208 -22.59 -29.47 11.35
N ILE A 209 -23.30 -29.98 10.36
CA ILE A 209 -24.47 -29.28 9.79
C ILE A 209 -25.56 -29.40 10.85
N ASN A 210 -25.87 -28.29 11.53
CA ASN A 210 -27.06 -28.21 12.37
C ASN A 210 -28.25 -28.01 11.42
N GLU A 211 -29.09 -29.03 11.36
CA GLU A 211 -30.45 -28.91 10.80
C GLU A 211 -31.31 -27.99 11.65
#